data_95b7e74d5738ad5cd561c80605888fb7
#
_entry.id   95b7e74d5738ad5cd561c80605888fb7
#
_cell.length_a   1.000
_cell.length_b   1.000
_cell.length_c   1.000
_cell.angle_alpha   90.00
_cell.angle_beta   90.00
_cell.angle_gamma   90.00
#
_symmetry.space_group_name_H-M   'P 1'
#
loop_
_entity.id
_entity.type
_entity.pdbx_description
1 polymer ?
#
loop_
_entity_poly.entity_id
_entity_poly.type
_entity_poly.pdbx_seq_one_letter_code
_entity_poly.pdbx_strand_id
1 'polypeptide(L)'
;LSSAASDVYKRQHIPCMLKGEPVHFVIQSKDKNGNGAWLQLNGECIGWEGDEPIYLIVYINITDITEQRELQKKLEKQSKQLKEALKSAEQANQAKSDFLARMSHDIRTPMNAIMGMATIAKAHVDERERILDCMEKINGASKLLLSLINEVLDMSKIESGRLILSEDEFNVGELLQDLVVMMQPEIKNKQQTLNIHVKNLRHENVKGDTQRIKQVLMNILSNAIKYTPENGRITIEIYEKDPHNGIGNYQFVFEDNGRGMKPEFLDKIFEPFERASDDEIKRIQGTGLGMSISHKIIQMMGGDITVSYTHLRAHE
;
A
#
# COMPACT_ATOMS: atom_id res chain seq x y z
N LEU A 1 11.85 19.18 -53.81
CA LEU A 1 12.56 17.94 -53.41
C LEU A 1 13.98 18.29 -53.02
N SER A 2 14.45 17.98 -51.80
CA SER A 2 15.86 18.12 -51.46
C SER A 2 16.68 17.24 -52.41
N SER A 3 17.85 17.71 -52.90
CA SER A 3 18.60 17.08 -53.98
C SER A 3 18.90 15.59 -53.71
N ALA A 4 19.23 15.21 -52.47
CA ALA A 4 19.60 13.85 -52.09
C ALA A 4 18.40 12.85 -52.13
N ALA A 5 17.22 13.24 -51.63
CA ALA A 5 16.00 12.42 -51.70
C ALA A 5 15.51 12.26 -53.15
N SER A 6 15.70 13.28 -53.98
CA SER A 6 15.38 13.25 -55.42
C SER A 6 16.28 12.24 -56.19
N ASP A 7 17.56 12.13 -55.82
CA ASP A 7 18.50 11.27 -56.52
C ASP A 7 18.31 9.77 -56.18
N VAL A 8 18.01 9.45 -54.92
CA VAL A 8 17.67 8.07 -54.53
C VAL A 8 16.37 7.62 -55.21
N TYR A 9 15.38 8.48 -55.24
CA TYR A 9 14.12 8.26 -55.88
C TYR A 9 14.27 7.98 -57.39
N LYS A 10 15.03 8.82 -58.10
CA LYS A 10 15.28 8.64 -59.52
C LYS A 10 15.95 7.31 -59.84
N ARG A 11 16.90 6.87 -59.01
CA ARG A 11 17.61 5.57 -59.23
C ARG A 11 16.73 4.35 -59.01
N GLN A 12 15.76 4.40 -58.11
CA GLN A 12 14.93 3.23 -57.74
C GLN A 12 13.66 3.10 -58.60
N HIS A 13 13.01 4.18 -58.97
CA HIS A 13 11.67 4.14 -59.53
C HIS A 13 11.61 4.46 -61.04
N ILE A 14 12.53 5.27 -61.55
CA ILE A 14 12.58 5.60 -62.97
C ILE A 14 12.77 4.34 -63.86
N PRO A 15 13.63 3.38 -63.50
CA PRO A 15 13.79 2.16 -64.34
C PRO A 15 12.52 1.34 -64.43
N CYS A 16 11.68 1.30 -63.38
CA CYS A 16 10.38 0.61 -63.41
C CYS A 16 9.38 1.42 -64.26
N MET A 17 9.38 2.73 -64.11
CA MET A 17 8.49 3.60 -64.91
C MET A 17 8.81 3.50 -66.40
N LEU A 18 10.11 3.44 -66.81
CA LEU A 18 10.49 3.29 -68.19
C LEU A 18 10.06 1.94 -68.81
N LYS A 19 9.73 0.93 -67.99
CA LYS A 19 9.19 -0.38 -68.43
C LYS A 19 7.66 -0.42 -68.41
N GLY A 20 6.99 0.65 -68.02
CA GLY A 20 5.54 0.67 -67.87
C GLY A 20 5.02 -0.06 -66.63
N GLU A 21 5.90 -0.35 -65.63
CA GLU A 21 5.51 -1.01 -64.37
C GLU A 21 4.82 -0.04 -63.42
N PRO A 22 3.81 -0.43 -62.62
CA PRO A 22 3.17 0.42 -61.63
C PRO A 22 4.17 0.78 -60.54
N VAL A 23 4.06 2.01 -60.02
CA VAL A 23 4.96 2.54 -58.98
C VAL A 23 4.20 3.01 -57.77
N HIS A 24 4.69 2.63 -56.59
CA HIS A 24 4.15 3.07 -55.29
C HIS A 24 5.29 3.55 -54.41
N PHE A 25 5.21 4.75 -53.93
CA PHE A 25 6.23 5.28 -53.02
C PHE A 25 5.72 6.45 -52.17
N VAL A 26 6.41 6.72 -51.05
CA VAL A 26 6.14 7.82 -50.16
C VAL A 26 7.32 8.77 -50.20
N ILE A 27 7.05 10.05 -50.41
CA ILE A 27 8.07 11.09 -50.41
C ILE A 27 7.75 12.18 -49.40
N GLN A 28 8.81 12.77 -48.89
CA GLN A 28 8.70 14.00 -48.13
C GLN A 28 8.81 15.19 -49.09
N SER A 29 7.81 16.04 -49.08
CA SER A 29 7.78 17.27 -49.90
C SER A 29 7.55 18.47 -48.98
N LYS A 30 7.58 19.65 -49.55
CA LYS A 30 7.17 20.88 -48.89
C LYS A 30 5.91 21.43 -49.58
N ASP A 31 4.99 21.89 -48.75
CA ASP A 31 3.82 22.61 -49.27
C ASP A 31 4.23 23.99 -49.81
N LYS A 32 3.28 24.70 -50.41
CA LYS A 32 3.48 26.05 -50.93
C LYS A 32 3.90 27.11 -49.87
N ASN A 33 3.72 26.78 -48.60
CA ASN A 33 4.09 27.62 -47.46
C ASN A 33 5.46 27.19 -46.84
N GLY A 34 6.09 26.16 -47.40
CA GLY A 34 7.39 25.65 -46.91
C GLY A 34 7.27 24.59 -45.80
N ASN A 35 6.08 24.20 -45.37
CA ASN A 35 5.86 23.18 -44.37
C ASN A 35 6.13 21.79 -44.95
N GLY A 36 6.70 20.89 -44.14
CA GLY A 36 6.95 19.49 -44.54
C GLY A 36 5.64 18.74 -44.71
N ALA A 37 5.49 18.06 -45.85
CA ALA A 37 4.35 17.22 -46.15
C ALA A 37 4.82 15.83 -46.62
N TRP A 38 4.13 14.79 -46.16
CA TRP A 38 4.32 13.43 -46.63
C TRP A 38 3.29 13.12 -47.71
N LEU A 39 3.76 12.73 -48.90
CA LEU A 39 2.90 12.39 -50.02
C LEU A 39 3.08 10.91 -50.37
N GLN A 40 1.99 10.19 -50.45
CA GLN A 40 1.95 8.87 -51.05
C GLN A 40 1.57 9.02 -52.53
N LEU A 41 2.43 8.50 -53.41
CA LEU A 41 2.22 8.52 -54.83
C LEU A 41 1.97 7.10 -55.36
N ASN A 42 0.95 6.99 -56.16
CA ASN A 42 0.62 5.78 -56.91
C ASN A 42 0.58 6.13 -58.40
N GLY A 43 1.43 5.51 -59.17
CA GLY A 43 1.51 5.74 -60.63
C GLY A 43 1.24 4.47 -61.42
N GLU A 44 0.34 4.54 -62.38
CA GLU A 44 0.03 3.48 -63.31
C GLU A 44 0.32 3.93 -64.75
N CYS A 45 0.90 3.08 -65.57
CA CYS A 45 1.07 3.33 -66.99
C CYS A 45 -0.27 3.18 -67.71
N ILE A 46 -0.73 4.27 -68.32
CA ILE A 46 -2.02 4.32 -69.00
C ILE A 46 -1.90 4.27 -70.54
N GLY A 47 -0.67 4.29 -71.07
CA GLY A 47 -0.41 4.26 -72.49
C GLY A 47 1.04 4.51 -72.85
N TRP A 48 1.33 4.56 -74.14
CA TRP A 48 2.71 4.78 -74.68
C TRP A 48 2.64 5.83 -75.77
N GLU A 49 3.58 6.70 -75.80
CA GLU A 49 3.80 7.61 -76.92
C GLU A 49 5.21 7.35 -77.52
N GLY A 50 5.19 6.60 -78.64
CA GLY A 50 6.44 6.03 -79.14
C GLY A 50 6.99 4.98 -78.16
N ASP A 51 8.24 5.15 -77.75
CA ASP A 51 8.93 4.31 -76.73
C ASP A 51 8.82 4.85 -75.31
N GLU A 52 8.07 5.96 -75.10
CA GLU A 52 7.90 6.60 -73.77
C GLU A 52 6.54 6.21 -73.15
N PRO A 53 6.52 5.72 -71.89
CA PRO A 53 5.31 5.39 -71.20
C PRO A 53 4.63 6.62 -70.63
N ILE A 54 3.29 6.69 -70.71
CA ILE A 54 2.46 7.73 -70.13
C ILE A 54 1.91 7.23 -68.81
N TYR A 55 2.16 7.99 -67.73
CA TYR A 55 1.72 7.66 -66.35
C TYR A 55 0.59 8.57 -65.89
N LEU A 56 -0.44 7.94 -65.32
CA LEU A 56 -1.36 8.61 -64.41
C LEU A 56 -0.79 8.47 -62.99
N ILE A 57 -0.48 9.62 -62.38
CA ILE A 57 0.04 9.67 -61.00
C ILE A 57 -1.02 10.27 -60.10
N VAL A 58 -1.45 9.48 -59.11
CA VAL A 58 -2.33 9.97 -58.05
C VAL A 58 -1.50 10.15 -56.81
N TYR A 59 -1.56 11.30 -56.18
CA TYR A 59 -0.88 11.54 -54.93
C TYR A 59 -1.90 11.87 -53.81
N ILE A 60 -1.62 11.38 -52.62
CA ILE A 60 -2.41 11.60 -51.41
C ILE A 60 -1.49 12.27 -50.36
N ASN A 61 -1.91 13.37 -49.84
CA ASN A 61 -1.23 13.96 -48.68
C ASN A 61 -1.58 13.14 -47.44
N ILE A 62 -0.58 12.48 -46.85
CA ILE A 62 -0.77 11.62 -45.67
C ILE A 62 -0.29 12.28 -44.37
N THR A 63 0.20 13.55 -44.43
CA THR A 63 0.67 14.27 -43.25
C THR A 63 -0.42 14.41 -42.21
N ASP A 64 -1.57 14.91 -42.61
CA ASP A 64 -2.71 15.11 -41.70
C ASP A 64 -3.22 13.83 -41.10
N ILE A 65 -3.21 12.73 -41.91
CA ILE A 65 -3.63 11.39 -41.42
C ILE A 65 -2.66 10.87 -40.38
N THR A 66 -1.37 11.11 -40.56
CA THR A 66 -0.33 10.66 -39.62
C THR A 66 -0.43 11.42 -38.30
N GLU A 67 -0.54 12.74 -38.36
CA GLU A 67 -0.72 13.59 -37.18
C GLU A 67 -2.01 13.24 -36.41
N GLN A 68 -3.10 13.06 -37.13
CA GLN A 68 -4.39 12.65 -36.55
C GLN A 68 -4.30 11.28 -35.85
N ARG A 69 -3.60 10.30 -36.43
CA ARG A 69 -3.37 8.99 -35.82
C ARG A 69 -2.52 9.08 -34.54
N GLU A 70 -1.49 9.91 -34.54
CA GLU A 70 -0.65 10.14 -33.35
C GLU A 70 -1.44 10.79 -32.23
N LEU A 71 -2.24 11.80 -32.54
CA LEU A 71 -3.15 12.45 -31.60
C LEU A 71 -4.18 11.46 -31.04
N GLN A 72 -4.76 10.62 -31.88
CA GLN A 72 -5.72 9.62 -31.46
C GLN A 72 -5.08 8.60 -30.50
N LYS A 73 -3.89 8.08 -30.82
CA LYS A 73 -3.14 7.17 -29.93
C LYS A 73 -2.81 7.83 -28.58
N LYS A 74 -2.43 9.11 -28.60
CA LYS A 74 -2.17 9.86 -27.37
C LYS A 74 -3.44 10.02 -26.53
N LEU A 75 -4.55 10.31 -27.16
CA LEU A 75 -5.86 10.44 -26.51
C LEU A 75 -6.32 9.11 -25.89
N GLU A 76 -6.18 8.00 -26.62
CA GLU A 76 -6.51 6.66 -26.13
C GLU A 76 -5.65 6.27 -24.91
N LYS A 77 -4.34 6.57 -24.96
CA LYS A 77 -3.43 6.36 -23.82
C LYS A 77 -3.84 7.19 -22.60
N GLN A 78 -4.14 8.47 -22.78
CA GLN A 78 -4.59 9.35 -21.72
C GLN A 78 -5.94 8.91 -21.14
N SER A 79 -6.88 8.51 -22.00
CA SER A 79 -8.18 7.99 -21.58
C SER A 79 -8.03 6.72 -20.73
N LYS A 80 -7.14 5.80 -21.13
CA LYS A 80 -6.85 4.59 -20.34
C LYS A 80 -6.25 4.93 -18.97
N GLN A 81 -5.24 5.80 -18.93
CA GLN A 81 -4.64 6.26 -17.68
C GLN A 81 -5.65 6.94 -16.75
N LEU A 82 -6.51 7.78 -17.31
CA LEU A 82 -7.55 8.46 -16.54
C LEU A 82 -8.58 7.47 -15.97
N LYS A 83 -8.99 6.47 -16.75
CA LYS A 83 -9.89 5.41 -16.26
C LYS A 83 -9.27 4.58 -15.12
N GLU A 84 -7.98 4.25 -15.24
CA GLU A 84 -7.25 3.52 -14.20
C GLU A 84 -7.12 4.37 -12.92
N ALA A 85 -6.78 5.65 -13.05
CA ALA A 85 -6.71 6.59 -11.93
C ALA A 85 -8.07 6.81 -11.26
N LEU A 86 -9.14 6.95 -12.05
CA LEU A 86 -10.51 7.10 -11.54
C LEU A 86 -10.91 5.85 -10.73
N LYS A 87 -10.69 4.66 -11.29
CA LYS A 87 -11.00 3.40 -10.61
C LYS A 87 -10.25 3.27 -9.28
N SER A 88 -8.96 3.63 -9.25
CA SER A 88 -8.17 3.62 -8.02
C SER A 88 -8.71 4.63 -6.99
N ALA A 89 -9.07 5.84 -7.44
CA ALA A 89 -9.64 6.86 -6.57
C ALA A 89 -11.03 6.44 -6.01
N GLU A 90 -11.87 5.81 -6.82
CA GLU A 90 -13.17 5.27 -6.38
C GLU A 90 -12.99 4.18 -5.33
N GLN A 91 -12.05 3.24 -5.55
CA GLN A 91 -11.72 2.18 -4.60
C GLN A 91 -11.23 2.76 -3.26
N ALA A 92 -10.32 3.74 -3.31
CA ALA A 92 -9.84 4.41 -2.11
C ALA A 92 -10.96 5.16 -1.36
N ASN A 93 -11.85 5.82 -2.08
CA ASN A 93 -12.98 6.53 -1.48
C ASN A 93 -14.00 5.56 -0.85
N GLN A 94 -14.26 4.43 -1.51
CA GLN A 94 -15.12 3.38 -0.95
C GLN A 94 -14.51 2.79 0.33
N ALA A 95 -13.23 2.44 0.32
CA ALA A 95 -12.52 1.96 1.49
C ALA A 95 -12.59 2.95 2.66
N LYS A 96 -12.43 4.26 2.36
CA LYS A 96 -12.58 5.33 3.35
C LYS A 96 -14.00 5.41 3.92
N SER A 97 -15.03 5.26 3.08
CA SER A 97 -16.43 5.28 3.52
C SER A 97 -16.76 4.08 4.41
N ASP A 98 -16.31 2.89 4.02
CA ASP A 98 -16.48 1.66 4.80
C ASP A 98 -15.74 1.74 6.14
N PHE A 99 -14.59 2.41 6.16
CA PHE A 99 -13.86 2.70 7.38
C PHE A 99 -14.66 3.58 8.33
N LEU A 100 -15.17 4.72 7.85
CA LEU A 100 -15.95 5.64 8.69
C LEU A 100 -17.19 4.97 9.28
N ALA A 101 -17.84 4.10 8.50
CA ALA A 101 -18.98 3.31 8.97
C ALA A 101 -18.57 2.34 10.08
N ARG A 102 -17.47 1.60 9.91
CA ARG A 102 -16.93 0.69 10.93
C ARG A 102 -16.48 1.44 12.18
N MET A 103 -15.74 2.54 12.03
CA MET A 103 -15.31 3.37 13.17
C MET A 103 -16.50 3.91 13.97
N SER A 104 -17.54 4.33 13.28
CA SER A 104 -18.77 4.79 13.96
C SER A 104 -19.40 3.67 14.80
N HIS A 105 -19.38 2.43 14.31
CA HIS A 105 -19.85 1.26 15.06
C HIS A 105 -18.93 0.95 16.24
N ASP A 106 -17.60 0.92 16.03
CA ASP A 106 -16.61 0.54 17.03
C ASP A 106 -16.47 1.58 18.15
N ILE A 107 -16.73 2.86 17.86
CA ILE A 107 -16.86 3.92 18.85
C ILE A 107 -18.17 3.82 19.63
N ARG A 108 -19.28 3.48 18.96
CA ARG A 108 -20.60 3.38 19.59
C ARG A 108 -20.67 2.26 20.61
N THR A 109 -20.00 1.13 20.36
CA THR A 109 -20.04 -0.05 21.24
C THR A 109 -19.50 0.25 22.64
N PRO A 110 -18.27 0.74 22.85
CA PRO A 110 -17.77 1.10 24.18
C PRO A 110 -18.54 2.27 24.80
N MET A 111 -19.00 3.23 24.00
CA MET A 111 -19.83 4.33 24.48
C MET A 111 -21.15 3.85 25.08
N ASN A 112 -21.83 2.93 24.39
CA ASN A 112 -23.06 2.31 24.90
C ASN A 112 -22.81 1.47 26.17
N ALA A 113 -21.65 0.77 26.22
CA ALA A 113 -21.24 0.04 27.42
C ALA A 113 -21.03 1.00 28.62
N ILE A 114 -20.34 2.12 28.42
CA ILE A 114 -20.16 3.16 29.46
C ILE A 114 -21.51 3.67 29.95
N MET A 115 -22.40 4.07 29.04
CA MET A 115 -23.72 4.59 29.37
C MET A 115 -24.58 3.55 30.10
N GLY A 116 -24.57 2.30 29.60
CA GLY A 116 -25.33 1.19 30.23
C GLY A 116 -24.82 0.87 31.63
N MET A 117 -23.52 0.76 31.85
CA MET A 117 -22.94 0.50 33.16
C MET A 117 -23.16 1.66 34.13
N ALA A 118 -23.09 2.91 33.67
CA ALA A 118 -23.41 4.08 34.47
C ALA A 118 -24.89 4.08 34.92
N THR A 119 -25.80 3.66 34.04
CA THR A 119 -27.22 3.54 34.35
C THR A 119 -27.46 2.43 35.39
N ILE A 120 -26.81 1.26 35.24
CA ILE A 120 -26.90 0.14 36.19
C ILE A 120 -26.31 0.57 37.54
N ALA A 121 -25.16 1.20 37.61
CA ALA A 121 -24.56 1.69 38.83
C ALA A 121 -25.49 2.66 39.58
N LYS A 122 -26.13 3.57 38.85
CA LYS A 122 -27.12 4.51 39.40
C LYS A 122 -28.36 3.82 39.98
N ALA A 123 -28.83 2.73 39.36
CA ALA A 123 -29.99 1.97 39.84
C ALA A 123 -29.69 1.08 41.05
N HIS A 124 -28.40 0.79 41.31
CA HIS A 124 -27.98 -0.14 42.38
C HIS A 124 -26.98 0.53 43.35
N VAL A 125 -27.26 1.79 43.72
CA VAL A 125 -26.36 2.61 44.55
C VAL A 125 -26.02 1.95 45.93
N ASP A 126 -26.88 1.12 46.45
CA ASP A 126 -26.70 0.44 47.72
C ASP A 126 -25.89 -0.87 47.61
N GLU A 127 -25.63 -1.35 46.38
CA GLU A 127 -24.90 -2.58 46.11
C GLU A 127 -23.43 -2.28 45.77
N ARG A 128 -22.56 -2.17 46.79
CA ARG A 128 -21.13 -1.78 46.58
C ARG A 128 -20.38 -2.63 45.60
N GLU A 129 -20.52 -3.97 45.61
CA GLU A 129 -19.82 -4.86 44.70
C GLU A 129 -20.24 -4.62 43.25
N ARG A 130 -21.53 -4.38 43.03
CA ARG A 130 -22.05 -4.09 41.71
C ARG A 130 -21.63 -2.75 41.16
N ILE A 131 -21.49 -1.73 42.02
CA ILE A 131 -20.95 -0.46 41.64
C ILE A 131 -19.46 -0.62 41.22
N LEU A 132 -18.67 -1.36 42.00
CA LEU A 132 -17.25 -1.60 41.67
C LEU A 132 -17.11 -2.34 40.32
N ASP A 133 -17.89 -3.37 40.05
CA ASP A 133 -17.91 -4.06 38.76
C ASP A 133 -18.29 -3.10 37.61
N CYS A 134 -19.33 -2.28 37.81
CA CYS A 134 -19.71 -1.28 36.81
C CYS A 134 -18.57 -0.26 36.54
N MET A 135 -17.90 0.23 37.58
CA MET A 135 -16.79 1.18 37.44
C MET A 135 -15.60 0.57 36.71
N GLU A 136 -15.28 -0.70 36.97
CA GLU A 136 -14.23 -1.42 36.27
C GLU A 136 -14.55 -1.57 34.76
N LYS A 137 -15.78 -1.95 34.44
CA LYS A 137 -16.26 -2.05 33.05
C LYS A 137 -16.29 -0.69 32.35
N ILE A 138 -16.69 0.39 33.01
CA ILE A 138 -16.63 1.76 32.49
C ILE A 138 -15.19 2.15 32.19
N ASN A 139 -14.26 1.89 33.12
CA ASN A 139 -12.85 2.21 32.94
C ASN A 139 -12.23 1.44 31.76
N GLY A 140 -12.54 0.14 31.64
CA GLY A 140 -12.11 -0.68 30.50
C GLY A 140 -12.63 -0.16 29.16
N ALA A 141 -13.94 0.14 29.09
CA ALA A 141 -14.56 0.68 27.88
C ALA A 141 -14.01 2.08 27.51
N SER A 142 -13.71 2.93 28.51
CA SER A 142 -13.11 4.24 28.29
C SER A 142 -11.69 4.16 27.76
N LYS A 143 -10.87 3.26 28.29
CA LYS A 143 -9.50 3.01 27.77
C LYS A 143 -9.55 2.52 26.32
N LEU A 144 -10.46 1.61 26.00
CA LEU A 144 -10.65 1.14 24.62
C LEU A 144 -11.03 2.30 23.70
N LEU A 145 -12.00 3.12 24.10
CA LEU A 145 -12.44 4.28 23.29
C LEU A 145 -11.29 5.26 23.03
N LEU A 146 -10.47 5.53 24.04
CA LEU A 146 -9.31 6.42 23.91
C LEU A 146 -8.26 5.84 22.97
N SER A 147 -8.01 4.52 23.00
CA SER A 147 -7.12 3.83 22.05
C SER A 147 -7.60 4.00 20.63
N LEU A 148 -8.91 3.75 20.36
CA LEU A 148 -9.53 3.91 19.05
C LEU A 148 -9.37 5.34 18.50
N ILE A 149 -9.63 6.34 19.33
CA ILE A 149 -9.48 7.75 18.94
C ILE A 149 -8.02 8.06 18.59
N ASN A 150 -7.07 7.60 19.39
CA ASN A 150 -5.64 7.83 19.15
C ASN A 150 -5.16 7.15 17.87
N GLU A 151 -5.62 5.93 17.56
CA GLU A 151 -5.31 5.24 16.30
C GLU A 151 -5.82 6.02 15.07
N VAL A 152 -7.04 6.57 15.14
CA VAL A 152 -7.60 7.41 14.07
C VAL A 152 -6.80 8.71 13.88
N LEU A 153 -6.44 9.36 14.99
CA LEU A 153 -5.61 10.58 14.96
C LEU A 153 -4.21 10.31 14.41
N ASP A 154 -3.59 9.20 14.81
CA ASP A 154 -2.28 8.79 14.30
C ASP A 154 -2.34 8.52 12.81
N MET A 155 -3.33 7.77 12.33
CA MET A 155 -3.53 7.52 10.91
C MET A 155 -3.72 8.82 10.12
N SER A 156 -4.53 9.75 10.64
CA SER A 156 -4.73 11.06 10.02
C SER A 156 -3.44 11.89 9.93
N LYS A 157 -2.60 11.86 10.98
CA LYS A 157 -1.30 12.54 11.00
C LYS A 157 -0.33 11.92 10.01
N ILE A 158 -0.32 10.59 9.89
CA ILE A 158 0.51 9.84 8.94
C ILE A 158 0.11 10.17 7.50
N GLU A 159 -1.20 10.06 7.16
CA GLU A 159 -1.70 10.35 5.82
C GLU A 159 -1.44 11.80 5.38
N SER A 160 -1.53 12.75 6.31
CA SER A 160 -1.26 14.16 6.02
C SER A 160 0.24 14.53 6.03
N GLY A 161 1.15 13.59 6.31
CA GLY A 161 2.58 13.84 6.43
C GLY A 161 2.96 14.73 7.62
N ARG A 162 2.08 14.85 8.62
CA ARG A 162 2.28 15.71 9.81
C ARG A 162 2.85 14.98 11.02
N LEU A 163 3.04 13.67 10.93
CA LEU A 163 3.71 12.92 11.99
C LEU A 163 5.19 13.25 11.95
N ILE A 164 5.70 13.77 13.05
CA ILE A 164 7.12 14.08 13.27
C ILE A 164 7.61 13.13 14.34
N LEU A 165 8.72 12.43 14.08
CA LEU A 165 9.37 11.55 15.04
C LEU A 165 10.22 12.38 16.00
N SER A 166 10.21 12.03 17.30
CA SER A 166 11.13 12.58 18.28
C SER A 166 12.46 11.82 18.29
N GLU A 167 13.50 12.46 18.80
CA GLU A 167 14.84 11.86 18.99
C GLU A 167 15.22 11.93 20.47
N ASP A 168 14.58 11.10 21.28
CA ASP A 168 14.83 11.02 22.71
C ASP A 168 15.87 9.93 23.01
N GLU A 169 16.67 10.12 24.06
CA GLU A 169 17.57 9.08 24.57
C GLU A 169 16.77 8.07 25.39
N PHE A 170 16.96 6.78 25.12
CA PHE A 170 16.31 5.71 25.88
C PHE A 170 17.17 4.45 25.95
N ASN A 171 16.85 3.58 26.92
CA ASN A 171 17.47 2.28 27.07
C ASN A 171 16.54 1.19 26.49
N VAL A 172 17.08 0.36 25.60
CA VAL A 172 16.33 -0.73 24.95
C VAL A 172 15.86 -1.78 25.97
N GLY A 173 16.67 -2.08 26.97
CA GLY A 173 16.33 -3.03 28.05
C GLY A 173 15.15 -2.52 28.91
N GLU A 174 15.16 -1.23 29.29
CA GLU A 174 14.06 -0.62 30.02
C GLU A 174 12.76 -0.61 29.20
N LEU A 175 12.86 -0.28 27.90
CA LEU A 175 11.72 -0.33 26.97
C LEU A 175 11.08 -1.72 26.94
N LEU A 176 11.90 -2.78 26.90
CA LEU A 176 11.40 -4.15 26.91
C LEU A 176 10.78 -4.54 28.24
N GLN A 177 11.41 -4.14 29.35
CA GLN A 177 10.85 -4.40 30.66
C GLN A 177 9.48 -3.77 30.83
N ASP A 178 9.33 -2.54 30.39
CA ASP A 178 8.04 -1.82 30.39
C ASP A 178 6.98 -2.54 29.56
N LEU A 179 7.37 -3.02 28.35
CA LEU A 179 6.49 -3.78 27.46
C LEU A 179 5.97 -5.05 28.16
N VAL A 180 6.86 -5.79 28.80
CA VAL A 180 6.50 -7.03 29.52
C VAL A 180 5.57 -6.73 30.70
N VAL A 181 5.90 -5.75 31.51
CA VAL A 181 5.07 -5.35 32.67
C VAL A 181 3.66 -4.98 32.24
N MET A 182 3.53 -4.25 31.14
CA MET A 182 2.21 -3.84 30.61
C MET A 182 1.37 -5.02 30.11
N MET A 183 2.02 -6.02 29.49
CA MET A 183 1.33 -7.18 28.90
C MET A 183 1.15 -8.36 29.85
N GLN A 184 1.83 -8.35 30.99
CA GLN A 184 1.81 -9.45 31.96
C GLN A 184 0.40 -9.87 32.42
N PRO A 185 -0.56 -8.95 32.67
CA PRO A 185 -1.91 -9.35 33.06
C PRO A 185 -2.62 -10.18 31.99
N GLU A 186 -2.52 -9.80 30.70
CA GLU A 186 -3.14 -10.51 29.60
C GLU A 186 -2.53 -11.89 29.38
N ILE A 187 -1.18 -11.98 29.45
CA ILE A 187 -0.43 -13.22 29.35
C ILE A 187 -0.84 -14.20 30.47
N LYS A 188 -0.93 -13.70 31.72
CA LYS A 188 -1.36 -14.51 32.86
C LYS A 188 -2.80 -14.98 32.73
N ASN A 189 -3.72 -14.12 32.29
CA ASN A 189 -5.13 -14.47 32.11
C ASN A 189 -5.32 -15.61 31.11
N LYS A 190 -4.47 -15.69 30.07
CA LYS A 190 -4.47 -16.76 29.08
C LYS A 190 -3.50 -17.90 29.41
N GLN A 191 -2.82 -17.86 30.55
CA GLN A 191 -1.81 -18.84 30.96
C GLN A 191 -0.74 -19.08 29.90
N GLN A 192 -0.44 -18.06 29.08
CA GLN A 192 0.55 -18.14 28.01
C GLN A 192 1.98 -18.04 28.56
N THR A 193 2.94 -18.61 27.82
CA THR A 193 4.36 -18.51 28.13
C THR A 193 5.02 -17.47 27.24
N LEU A 194 5.61 -16.44 27.84
CA LEU A 194 6.43 -15.44 27.13
C LEU A 194 7.91 -15.71 27.36
N ASN A 195 8.65 -15.95 26.27
CA ASN A 195 10.11 -16.08 26.28
C ASN A 195 10.73 -14.86 25.64
N ILE A 196 11.81 -14.33 26.23
CA ILE A 196 12.55 -13.20 25.67
C ILE A 196 14.02 -13.57 25.57
N HIS A 197 14.58 -13.42 24.39
CA HIS A 197 15.98 -13.69 24.10
C HIS A 197 16.65 -12.44 23.52
N VAL A 198 17.58 -11.88 24.28
CA VAL A 198 18.40 -10.77 23.81
C VAL A 198 19.72 -11.32 23.31
N LYS A 199 20.05 -11.10 22.05
CA LYS A 199 21.25 -11.65 21.41
C LYS A 199 22.07 -10.51 20.79
N ASN A 200 23.36 -10.48 21.10
CA ASN A 200 24.33 -9.54 20.53
C ASN A 200 23.99 -8.05 20.72
N LEU A 201 23.32 -7.68 21.80
CA LEU A 201 23.05 -6.28 22.14
C LEU A 201 24.32 -5.65 22.69
N ARG A 202 24.95 -4.73 21.94
CA ARG A 202 26.19 -4.02 22.33
C ARG A 202 25.89 -2.62 22.85
N HIS A 203 24.84 -1.98 22.28
CA HIS A 203 24.44 -0.62 22.60
C HIS A 203 23.01 -0.63 23.14
N GLU A 204 22.88 -0.49 24.44
CA GLU A 204 21.57 -0.46 25.09
C GLU A 204 20.96 0.94 25.09
N ASN A 205 21.81 1.99 25.16
CA ASN A 205 21.36 3.39 25.15
C ASN A 205 21.42 3.94 23.73
N VAL A 206 20.28 4.34 23.22
CA VAL A 206 20.09 4.79 21.85
C VAL A 206 19.22 6.03 21.78
N LYS A 207 19.22 6.69 20.61
CA LYS A 207 18.32 7.83 20.33
C LYS A 207 17.24 7.40 19.34
N GLY A 208 16.02 7.78 19.61
CA GLY A 208 14.87 7.54 18.75
C GLY A 208 13.55 7.90 19.42
N ASP A 209 12.46 7.73 18.72
CA ASP A 209 11.12 7.96 19.26
C ASP A 209 10.65 6.75 20.08
N THR A 210 10.94 6.79 21.38
CA THR A 210 10.61 5.73 22.34
C THR A 210 9.11 5.43 22.36
N GLN A 211 8.27 6.47 22.29
CA GLN A 211 6.81 6.31 22.31
C GLN A 211 6.33 5.55 21.09
N ARG A 212 6.83 5.87 19.90
CA ARG A 212 6.44 5.23 18.66
C ARG A 212 6.99 3.82 18.56
N ILE A 213 8.22 3.57 18.98
CA ILE A 213 8.78 2.22 19.08
C ILE A 213 7.94 1.36 20.03
N LYS A 214 7.63 1.87 21.22
CA LYS A 214 6.77 1.20 22.20
C LYS A 214 5.39 0.90 21.63
N GLN A 215 4.78 1.84 20.93
CA GLN A 215 3.49 1.66 20.24
C GLN A 215 3.52 0.52 19.25
N VAL A 216 4.57 0.43 18.40
CA VAL A 216 4.75 -0.65 17.42
C VAL A 216 4.89 -2.00 18.11
N LEU A 217 5.80 -2.09 19.09
CA LEU A 217 6.07 -3.34 19.80
C LEU A 217 4.84 -3.82 20.59
N MET A 218 4.12 -2.89 21.25
CA MET A 218 2.86 -3.17 21.94
C MET A 218 1.80 -3.73 21.00
N ASN A 219 1.65 -3.13 19.83
CA ASN A 219 0.68 -3.57 18.84
C ASN A 219 0.98 -4.99 18.32
N ILE A 220 2.25 -5.29 18.04
CA ILE A 220 2.66 -6.62 17.58
C ILE A 220 2.46 -7.66 18.69
N LEU A 221 2.93 -7.36 19.92
CA LEU A 221 2.82 -8.28 21.06
C LEU A 221 1.36 -8.51 21.46
N SER A 222 0.54 -7.46 21.49
CA SER A 222 -0.89 -7.60 21.80
C SER A 222 -1.60 -8.47 20.76
N ASN A 223 -1.24 -8.37 19.48
CA ASN A 223 -1.74 -9.26 18.43
C ASN A 223 -1.27 -10.71 18.66
N ALA A 224 0.00 -10.95 18.98
CA ALA A 224 0.51 -12.26 19.32
C ALA A 224 -0.27 -12.88 20.49
N ILE A 225 -0.47 -12.14 21.61
CA ILE A 225 -1.24 -12.59 22.76
C ILE A 225 -2.69 -12.89 22.38
N LYS A 226 -3.29 -12.05 21.58
CA LYS A 226 -4.70 -12.15 21.18
C LYS A 226 -4.98 -13.37 20.34
N TYR A 227 -4.13 -13.68 19.37
CA TYR A 227 -4.30 -14.78 18.40
C TYR A 227 -3.66 -16.09 18.82
N THR A 228 -2.87 -16.10 19.88
CA THR A 228 -2.36 -17.31 20.53
C THR A 228 -3.40 -17.86 21.50
N PRO A 229 -3.68 -19.18 21.47
CA PRO A 229 -4.64 -19.78 22.39
C PRO A 229 -4.14 -19.77 23.84
N GLU A 230 -5.01 -20.17 24.78
CA GLU A 230 -4.61 -20.43 26.16
C GLU A 230 -3.51 -21.50 26.21
N ASN A 231 -2.58 -21.34 27.16
CA ASN A 231 -1.38 -22.17 27.31
C ASN A 231 -0.41 -22.13 26.10
N GLY A 232 -0.61 -21.20 25.16
CA GLY A 232 0.27 -21.03 24.03
C GLY A 232 1.59 -20.37 24.38
N ARG A 233 2.48 -20.25 23.38
CA ARG A 233 3.83 -19.73 23.55
C ARG A 233 4.05 -18.54 22.61
N ILE A 234 4.69 -17.50 23.17
CA ILE A 234 5.15 -16.33 22.42
C ILE A 234 6.63 -16.16 22.72
N THR A 235 7.44 -15.93 21.69
CA THR A 235 8.87 -15.70 21.82
C THR A 235 9.23 -14.36 21.19
N ILE A 236 10.00 -13.55 21.91
CA ILE A 236 10.57 -12.29 21.42
C ILE A 236 12.09 -12.48 21.34
N GLU A 237 12.65 -12.28 20.17
CA GLU A 237 14.10 -12.25 20.00
C GLU A 237 14.55 -10.87 19.54
N ILE A 238 15.65 -10.40 20.10
CA ILE A 238 16.20 -9.07 19.82
C ILE A 238 17.64 -9.21 19.42
N TYR A 239 17.96 -8.62 18.28
CA TYR A 239 19.30 -8.61 17.71
C TYR A 239 19.74 -7.18 17.42
N GLU A 240 20.95 -6.84 17.81
CA GLU A 240 21.65 -5.71 17.24
C GLU A 240 22.47 -6.19 16.05
N LYS A 241 22.20 -5.60 14.89
CA LYS A 241 22.99 -5.84 13.66
C LYS A 241 24.06 -4.76 13.53
N ASP A 242 24.96 -4.95 12.58
CA ASP A 242 25.97 -3.95 12.31
C ASP A 242 25.34 -2.61 11.91
N PRO A 243 25.81 -1.50 12.50
CA PRO A 243 25.25 -0.18 12.22
C PRO A 243 25.48 0.20 10.76
N HIS A 244 24.50 0.86 10.16
CA HIS A 244 24.61 1.39 8.81
C HIS A 244 24.67 2.92 8.85
N ASN A 245 25.72 3.52 8.28
CA ASN A 245 25.92 4.98 8.27
C ASN A 245 25.82 5.66 9.65
N GLY A 246 26.27 5.00 10.71
CA GLY A 246 26.21 5.54 12.08
C GLY A 246 24.82 5.42 12.74
N ILE A 247 23.86 4.79 12.08
CA ILE A 247 22.53 4.51 12.61
C ILE A 247 22.50 3.08 13.18
N GLY A 248 22.07 2.90 14.41
CA GLY A 248 21.89 1.60 15.05
C GLY A 248 20.84 0.77 14.30
N ASN A 249 21.11 -0.51 14.11
CA ASN A 249 20.22 -1.43 13.41
C ASN A 249 19.76 -2.52 14.38
N TYR A 250 18.50 -2.45 14.81
CA TYR A 250 17.90 -3.38 15.77
C TYR A 250 16.81 -4.21 15.09
N GLN A 251 16.85 -5.51 15.25
CA GLN A 251 15.83 -6.41 14.76
C GLN A 251 15.07 -7.01 15.95
N PHE A 252 13.76 -6.87 15.94
CA PHE A 252 12.84 -7.51 16.87
C PHE A 252 12.08 -8.59 16.11
N VAL A 253 12.15 -9.83 16.59
CA VAL A 253 11.43 -10.98 16.01
C VAL A 253 10.39 -11.43 17.02
N PHE A 254 9.13 -11.47 16.61
CA PHE A 254 8.01 -11.99 17.40
C PHE A 254 7.54 -13.28 16.76
N GLU A 255 7.60 -14.36 17.52
CA GLU A 255 7.12 -15.67 17.09
C GLU A 255 6.04 -16.14 18.05
N ASP A 256 4.91 -16.57 17.52
CA ASP A 256 3.82 -17.15 18.26
C ASP A 256 3.40 -18.50 17.65
N ASN A 257 2.86 -19.39 18.51
CA ASN A 257 2.28 -20.66 18.05
C ASN A 257 0.74 -20.57 17.97
N GLY A 258 0.24 -19.40 17.59
CA GLY A 258 -1.17 -19.13 17.41
C GLY A 258 -1.77 -19.79 16.17
N ARG A 259 -2.97 -19.36 15.83
CA ARG A 259 -3.75 -19.90 14.70
C ARG A 259 -3.16 -19.59 13.32
N GLY A 260 -2.18 -18.70 13.25
CA GLY A 260 -1.61 -18.21 11.98
C GLY A 260 -2.57 -17.39 11.15
N MET A 261 -2.17 -17.10 9.89
CA MET A 261 -2.91 -16.28 8.93
C MET A 261 -3.01 -17.02 7.60
N LYS A 262 -4.11 -16.79 6.86
CA LYS A 262 -4.24 -17.32 5.49
C LYS A 262 -3.27 -16.59 4.56
N PRO A 263 -2.68 -17.28 3.56
CA PRO A 263 -1.73 -16.66 2.64
C PRO A 263 -2.28 -15.41 1.94
N GLU A 264 -3.57 -15.43 1.58
CA GLU A 264 -4.25 -14.31 0.90
C GLU A 264 -4.37 -13.05 1.78
N PHE A 265 -4.22 -13.19 3.10
CA PHE A 265 -4.26 -12.08 4.05
C PHE A 265 -2.87 -11.47 4.30
N LEU A 266 -1.80 -12.23 4.04
CA LEU A 266 -0.43 -11.75 4.26
C LEU A 266 -0.10 -10.50 3.43
N ASP A 267 -0.55 -10.47 2.17
CA ASP A 267 -0.36 -9.33 1.28
C ASP A 267 -1.12 -8.07 1.74
N LYS A 268 -2.15 -8.27 2.56
CA LYS A 268 -3.06 -7.20 3.02
C LYS A 268 -2.88 -6.80 4.47
N ILE A 269 -2.03 -7.47 5.23
CA ILE A 269 -1.90 -7.25 6.68
C ILE A 269 -1.50 -5.82 7.05
N PHE A 270 -0.80 -5.13 6.14
CA PHE A 270 -0.38 -3.74 6.30
C PHE A 270 -1.32 -2.74 5.62
N GLU A 271 -2.35 -3.22 4.91
CA GLU A 271 -3.36 -2.32 4.36
C GLU A 271 -4.26 -1.79 5.49
N PRO A 272 -4.55 -0.49 5.50
CA PRO A 272 -5.45 0.08 6.50
C PRO A 272 -6.82 -0.59 6.45
N PHE A 273 -7.37 -0.89 7.64
CA PHE A 273 -8.73 -1.41 7.83
C PHE A 273 -8.95 -2.88 7.43
N GLU A 274 -7.92 -3.56 6.94
CA GLU A 274 -8.02 -4.98 6.62
C GLU A 274 -8.03 -5.84 7.88
N ARG A 275 -8.90 -6.84 7.87
CA ARG A 275 -9.05 -7.84 8.94
C ARG A 275 -9.29 -9.20 8.31
N ALA A 276 -8.74 -10.24 8.91
CA ALA A 276 -9.03 -11.60 8.45
C ALA A 276 -10.53 -11.90 8.57
N SER A 277 -11.10 -12.49 7.52
CA SER A 277 -12.56 -12.65 7.33
C SER A 277 -13.17 -13.86 8.03
N ASP A 278 -12.42 -14.62 8.82
CA ASP A 278 -12.93 -15.80 9.51
C ASP A 278 -13.95 -15.43 10.58
N ASP A 279 -15.04 -16.17 10.68
CA ASP A 279 -16.16 -15.87 11.60
C ASP A 279 -15.77 -15.89 13.07
N GLU A 280 -14.75 -16.66 13.46
CA GLU A 280 -14.16 -16.63 14.79
C GLU A 280 -13.35 -15.36 15.06
N ILE A 281 -12.69 -14.80 14.02
CA ILE A 281 -11.92 -13.55 14.11
C ILE A 281 -12.86 -12.34 14.19
N LYS A 282 -14.02 -12.40 13.60
CA LYS A 282 -15.03 -11.33 13.72
C LYS A 282 -15.43 -11.02 15.16
N ARG A 283 -15.35 -12.02 16.05
CA ARG A 283 -15.62 -11.85 17.50
C ARG A 283 -14.46 -11.18 18.24
N ILE A 284 -13.26 -11.20 17.66
CA ILE A 284 -12.09 -10.61 18.27
C ILE A 284 -12.04 -9.12 17.92
N GLN A 285 -12.12 -8.27 18.91
CA GLN A 285 -12.18 -6.81 18.75
C GLN A 285 -10.88 -6.22 18.19
N GLY A 286 -10.95 -5.30 17.21
CA GLY A 286 -9.79 -4.61 16.63
C GLY A 286 -10.18 -3.74 15.43
N THR A 287 -9.46 -2.64 15.24
CA THR A 287 -9.69 -1.60 14.22
C THR A 287 -9.21 -1.97 12.83
N GLY A 288 -8.19 -2.84 12.75
CA GLY A 288 -7.42 -3.07 11.52
C GLY A 288 -6.45 -1.93 11.17
N LEU A 289 -6.23 -0.97 12.08
CA LEU A 289 -5.27 0.12 11.88
C LEU A 289 -3.90 -0.15 12.49
N GLY A 290 -3.83 -0.94 13.55
CA GLY A 290 -2.60 -1.12 14.30
C GLY A 290 -1.41 -1.55 13.45
N MET A 291 -1.56 -2.57 12.59
CA MET A 291 -0.46 -3.05 11.74
C MET A 291 -0.06 -2.05 10.65
N SER A 292 -1.02 -1.35 10.05
CA SER A 292 -0.74 -0.31 9.05
C SER A 292 -0.03 0.90 9.67
N ILE A 293 -0.44 1.34 10.86
CA ILE A 293 0.23 2.39 11.63
C ILE A 293 1.65 1.96 12.00
N SER A 294 1.83 0.74 12.52
CA SER A 294 3.14 0.17 12.87
C SER A 294 4.10 0.16 11.68
N HIS A 295 3.63 -0.32 10.53
CA HIS A 295 4.43 -0.37 9.31
C HIS A 295 4.85 1.03 8.86
N LYS A 296 3.93 2.00 8.88
CA LYS A 296 4.24 3.39 8.52
C LYS A 296 5.23 4.05 9.47
N ILE A 297 5.09 3.84 10.78
CA ILE A 297 6.04 4.34 11.78
C ILE A 297 7.44 3.78 11.52
N ILE A 298 7.56 2.47 11.32
CA ILE A 298 8.85 1.83 11.06
C ILE A 298 9.45 2.30 9.72
N GLN A 299 8.66 2.48 8.67
CA GLN A 299 9.12 3.07 7.41
C GLN A 299 9.65 4.50 7.61
N MET A 300 9.00 5.31 8.43
CA MET A 300 9.48 6.67 8.75
C MET A 300 10.80 6.65 9.54
N MET A 301 11.06 5.58 10.30
CA MET A 301 12.34 5.34 11.01
C MET A 301 13.42 4.72 10.09
N GLY A 302 13.14 4.51 8.79
CA GLY A 302 14.06 3.89 7.85
C GLY A 302 14.17 2.37 7.96
N GLY A 303 13.26 1.73 8.70
CA GLY A 303 13.17 0.28 8.87
C GLY A 303 12.05 -0.35 8.03
N ASP A 304 11.81 -1.64 8.25
CA ASP A 304 10.74 -2.40 7.63
C ASP A 304 10.19 -3.47 8.57
N ILE A 305 8.93 -3.89 8.32
CA ILE A 305 8.28 -5.00 9.03
C ILE A 305 8.00 -6.10 8.01
N THR A 306 8.54 -7.28 8.27
CA THR A 306 8.29 -8.47 7.47
C THR A 306 7.52 -9.50 8.27
N VAL A 307 6.60 -10.20 7.62
CA VAL A 307 5.83 -11.29 8.22
C VAL A 307 6.20 -12.59 7.52
N SER A 308 6.64 -13.58 8.29
CA SER A 308 6.86 -14.93 7.80
C SER A 308 5.80 -15.86 8.38
N TYR A 309 5.34 -16.77 7.57
CA TYR A 309 4.34 -17.76 7.93
C TYR A 309 4.89 -19.16 7.74
N THR A 310 4.95 -19.95 8.83
CA THR A 310 5.23 -21.38 8.75
C THR A 310 3.91 -22.14 8.86
N HIS A 311 3.56 -22.91 7.84
CA HIS A 311 2.43 -23.84 7.90
C HIS A 311 2.72 -24.87 9.00
N LEU A 312 2.11 -24.70 10.17
CA LEU A 312 1.94 -25.82 11.08
C LEU A 312 0.99 -26.79 10.35
N ARG A 313 1.55 -27.90 9.86
CA ARG A 313 0.74 -29.02 9.38
C ARG A 313 -0.22 -29.38 10.52
N ALA A 314 -1.51 -29.32 10.24
CA ALA A 314 -2.48 -29.97 11.07
C ALA A 314 -2.07 -31.44 11.18
N HIS A 315 -1.69 -31.89 12.36
CA HIS A 315 -1.64 -33.30 12.64
C HIS A 315 -3.07 -33.79 12.59
N GLU A 316 -3.36 -34.60 11.57
CA GLU A 316 -4.49 -35.51 11.52
C GLU A 316 -4.44 -36.49 12.70
#